data_afb2653ffcb343e64d07e6e6864e8172
#
_entry.id   afb2653ffcb343e64d07e6e6864e8172
#
_cell.length_a   1.000
_cell.length_b   1.000
_cell.length_c   1.000
_cell.angle_alpha   90.00
_cell.angle_beta   90.00
_cell.angle_gamma   90.00
#
_symmetry.space_group_name_H-M   'P 1'
#
loop_
_entity.id
_entity.type
_entity.pdbx_description
1 polymer ?
#
loop_
_entity_poly.entity_id
_entity_poly.type
_entity_poly.pdbx_seq_one_letter_code
_entity_poly.pdbx_strand_id
1 'polypeptide(L)'
;MTRTSSAPGPLASVAFRAVPYVPLGAFAVLGAFLAYFWKSACRFGGAWNTGVEQYSNFCYTDIYPLWFARQLSDGRIPYIDNPDVEYPVGIGAIMEFARRLSFGDGVTFYDITVILMGASLVVGVLLMAALAGPTRRWDALWYAIGPGVVLCAYINWDLAAGALALGGLLAWAREKQYLAGILLALAVATKFYPLMFLGALFLLTVRTGKWLAFGKTLGAAVATWLLVNVPIMLISFAGWSKFYVFSSERGVDWGGLWFFFQKYQWGFLANADTLNEMAMGTLAILLLGIAVLTVSAPRRPRLAQICFLALAAFMVTNKVWSPQYVLWLIPLAVLARPKWPALAIWQLTEVWYFFAIWLYFVGMDPAHTAEGISDGPYFLAVWARALAVIALMALVVWDILRPEHDLVRQNDIDDQSGGVFNHAPDRFVLFRRPPAPVS
;
A
#
# COMPACT_ATOMS: atom_id res chain seq x y z
N MET A 1 -54.58 3.07 -13.88
CA MET A 1 -53.79 1.83 -13.94
C MET A 1 -52.48 2.07 -13.21
N THR A 2 -52.46 1.73 -11.93
CA THR A 2 -51.29 1.85 -11.04
C THR A 2 -50.45 0.60 -11.20
N ARG A 3 -49.21 0.74 -11.73
CA ARG A 3 -48.24 -0.34 -11.75
C ARG A 3 -47.67 -0.51 -10.33
N THR A 4 -48.01 -1.59 -9.68
CA THR A 4 -47.39 -2.08 -8.47
C THR A 4 -46.01 -2.64 -8.82
N SER A 5 -44.94 -1.94 -8.47
CA SER A 5 -43.55 -2.44 -8.51
C SER A 5 -43.42 -3.45 -7.37
N SER A 6 -43.40 -4.75 -7.67
CA SER A 6 -43.05 -5.80 -6.73
C SER A 6 -41.55 -5.70 -6.39
N ALA A 7 -41.26 -5.37 -5.15
CA ALA A 7 -39.88 -5.46 -4.64
C ALA A 7 -39.39 -6.93 -4.72
N PRO A 8 -38.15 -7.21 -5.14
CA PRO A 8 -37.64 -8.57 -5.19
C PRO A 8 -37.59 -9.16 -3.77
N GLY A 9 -38.11 -10.39 -3.63
CA GLY A 9 -38.18 -11.07 -2.35
C GLY A 9 -36.83 -11.29 -1.67
N PRO A 10 -36.79 -11.47 -0.34
CA PRO A 10 -35.57 -11.50 0.46
C PRO A 10 -34.54 -12.57 0.04
N LEU A 11 -34.94 -13.66 -0.58
CA LEU A 11 -34.04 -14.72 -1.06
C LEU A 11 -33.26 -14.32 -2.33
N ALA A 12 -33.87 -13.57 -3.25
CA ALA A 12 -33.17 -13.05 -4.43
C ALA A 12 -32.14 -12.00 -4.07
N SER A 13 -32.38 -11.20 -3.01
CA SER A 13 -31.42 -10.19 -2.51
C SER A 13 -30.21 -10.83 -1.82
N VAL A 14 -30.36 -11.99 -1.18
CA VAL A 14 -29.26 -12.73 -0.52
C VAL A 14 -28.36 -13.42 -1.54
N ALA A 15 -28.95 -14.08 -2.55
CA ALA A 15 -28.18 -14.72 -3.62
C ALA A 15 -27.35 -13.72 -4.43
N PHE A 16 -27.91 -12.55 -4.75
CA PHE A 16 -27.21 -11.50 -5.51
C PHE A 16 -26.05 -10.83 -4.71
N ARG A 17 -26.11 -10.89 -3.37
CA ARG A 17 -25.04 -10.35 -2.49
C ARG A 17 -23.89 -11.33 -2.25
N ALA A 18 -24.10 -12.63 -2.34
CA ALA A 18 -23.12 -13.66 -1.99
C ALA A 18 -22.18 -14.02 -3.16
N VAL A 19 -22.66 -14.05 -4.38
CA VAL A 19 -22.00 -14.63 -5.56
C VAL A 19 -20.61 -14.05 -5.86
N PRO A 20 -20.31 -12.73 -5.80
CA PRO A 20 -18.99 -12.26 -6.18
C PRO A 20 -17.90 -12.44 -5.10
N TYR A 21 -18.22 -12.64 -3.83
CA TYR A 21 -17.20 -12.82 -2.78
C TYR A 21 -16.50 -14.18 -2.85
N VAL A 22 -17.25 -15.26 -3.14
CA VAL A 22 -16.68 -16.60 -3.27
C VAL A 22 -15.70 -16.69 -4.44
N PRO A 23 -16.06 -16.31 -5.70
CA PRO A 23 -15.09 -16.34 -6.79
C PRO A 23 -13.94 -15.37 -6.59
N LEU A 24 -14.14 -14.19 -6.00
CA LEU A 24 -13.04 -13.27 -5.69
C LEU A 24 -12.06 -13.86 -4.65
N GLY A 25 -12.59 -14.54 -3.62
CA GLY A 25 -11.78 -15.30 -2.68
C GLY A 25 -10.99 -16.41 -3.36
N ALA A 26 -11.61 -17.15 -4.28
CA ALA A 26 -10.92 -18.17 -5.07
C ALA A 26 -9.80 -17.59 -5.95
N PHE A 27 -10.05 -16.46 -6.62
CA PHE A 27 -9.01 -15.76 -7.37
C PHE A 27 -7.88 -15.24 -6.46
N ALA A 28 -8.18 -14.77 -5.24
CA ALA A 28 -7.16 -14.37 -4.29
C ALA A 28 -6.30 -15.55 -3.82
N VAL A 29 -6.91 -16.72 -3.59
CA VAL A 29 -6.18 -17.97 -3.29
C VAL A 29 -5.33 -18.39 -4.49
N LEU A 30 -5.85 -18.31 -5.71
CA LEU A 30 -5.07 -18.56 -6.92
C LEU A 30 -3.88 -17.60 -7.04
N GLY A 31 -4.09 -16.30 -6.82
CA GLY A 31 -3.02 -15.31 -6.83
C GLY A 31 -1.94 -15.59 -5.78
N ALA A 32 -2.35 -15.96 -4.57
CA ALA A 32 -1.43 -16.38 -3.50
C ALA A 32 -0.63 -17.63 -3.92
N PHE A 33 -1.28 -18.62 -4.52
CA PHE A 33 -0.61 -19.82 -5.03
C PHE A 33 0.37 -19.50 -6.16
N LEU A 34 -0.02 -18.68 -7.13
CA LEU A 34 0.86 -18.26 -8.23
C LEU A 34 2.08 -17.49 -7.72
N ALA A 35 1.89 -16.60 -6.74
CA ALA A 35 2.99 -15.89 -6.11
C ALA A 35 3.96 -16.82 -5.35
N TYR A 36 3.44 -17.85 -4.68
CA TYR A 36 4.27 -18.87 -4.04
C TYR A 36 5.04 -19.70 -5.08
N PHE A 37 4.34 -20.13 -6.13
CA PHE A 37 4.96 -20.89 -7.22
C PHE A 37 6.07 -20.07 -7.91
N TRP A 38 5.90 -18.74 -8.02
CA TRP A 38 6.93 -17.84 -8.54
C TRP A 38 8.24 -17.91 -7.75
N LYS A 39 8.18 -18.27 -6.47
CA LYS A 39 9.37 -18.43 -5.60
C LYS A 39 9.96 -19.84 -5.62
N SER A 40 9.47 -20.76 -6.46
CA SER A 40 9.84 -22.18 -6.44
C SER A 40 11.34 -22.41 -6.68
N ALA A 41 11.99 -21.69 -7.58
CA ALA A 41 13.41 -21.79 -7.84
C ALA A 41 14.26 -21.52 -6.58
N CYS A 42 13.87 -20.52 -5.81
CA CYS A 42 14.52 -20.21 -4.52
C CYS A 42 14.11 -21.18 -3.43
N ARG A 43 12.80 -21.44 -3.29
CA ARG A 43 12.24 -22.24 -2.20
C ARG A 43 12.63 -23.71 -2.27
N PHE A 44 12.62 -24.31 -3.46
CA PHE A 44 12.91 -25.72 -3.68
C PHE A 44 14.28 -25.97 -4.32
N GLY A 45 14.78 -25.02 -5.13
CA GLY A 45 16.06 -25.09 -5.80
C GLY A 45 17.24 -24.51 -5.00
N GLY A 46 16.99 -23.87 -3.86
CA GLY A 46 18.05 -23.33 -3.00
C GLY A 46 18.70 -22.04 -3.48
N ALA A 47 18.15 -21.36 -4.48
CA ALA A 47 18.73 -20.15 -5.07
C ALA A 47 18.86 -18.96 -4.06
N TRP A 48 18.19 -18.98 -2.91
CA TRP A 48 18.42 -18.00 -1.84
C TRP A 48 19.80 -18.09 -1.19
N ASN A 49 20.45 -19.24 -1.29
CA ASN A 49 21.75 -19.51 -0.67
C ASN A 49 22.93 -19.26 -1.61
N THR A 50 22.69 -18.87 -2.86
CA THR A 50 23.67 -18.80 -3.94
C THR A 50 23.89 -17.38 -4.49
N GLY A 51 23.69 -16.33 -3.66
CA GLY A 51 23.97 -14.94 -4.00
C GLY A 51 23.14 -14.42 -5.16
N VAL A 52 23.65 -14.46 -6.41
CA VAL A 52 23.03 -13.86 -7.59
C VAL A 52 21.83 -14.65 -8.14
N GLU A 53 21.78 -15.96 -7.90
CA GLU A 53 20.74 -16.81 -8.48
C GLU A 53 19.32 -16.45 -8.07
N GLN A 54 19.12 -15.87 -6.88
CA GLN A 54 17.82 -15.36 -6.49
C GLN A 54 17.33 -14.20 -7.38
N TYR A 55 18.25 -13.46 -7.97
CA TYR A 55 17.93 -12.35 -8.88
C TYR A 55 17.71 -12.86 -10.30
N SER A 56 18.59 -13.72 -10.83
CA SER A 56 18.45 -14.30 -12.17
C SER A 56 17.20 -15.18 -12.32
N ASN A 57 16.75 -15.83 -11.23
CA ASN A 57 15.48 -16.57 -11.15
C ASN A 57 14.29 -15.70 -10.72
N PHE A 58 14.45 -14.39 -10.49
CA PHE A 58 13.40 -13.44 -10.10
C PHE A 58 12.60 -13.86 -8.86
N CYS A 59 13.21 -14.61 -7.95
CA CYS A 59 12.57 -15.18 -6.77
C CYS A 59 13.03 -14.59 -5.44
N TYR A 60 13.65 -13.39 -5.48
CA TYR A 60 14.10 -12.65 -4.30
C TYR A 60 13.00 -12.45 -3.26
N THR A 61 13.38 -12.54 -1.99
CA THR A 61 12.56 -12.22 -0.81
C THR A 61 13.44 -11.65 0.30
N ASP A 62 12.88 -10.75 1.13
CA ASP A 62 13.50 -10.32 2.39
C ASP A 62 13.28 -11.36 3.50
N ILE A 63 12.21 -12.16 3.41
CA ILE A 63 11.73 -13.01 4.51
C ILE A 63 12.76 -14.06 4.90
N TYR A 64 13.25 -14.85 3.95
CA TYR A 64 14.19 -15.95 4.23
C TYR A 64 15.57 -15.45 4.69
N PRO A 65 16.24 -14.48 4.03
CA PRO A 65 17.53 -13.98 4.49
C PRO A 65 17.47 -13.34 5.88
N LEU A 66 16.37 -12.68 6.24
CA LEU A 66 16.21 -12.05 7.55
C LEU A 66 16.09 -13.05 8.70
N TRP A 67 15.74 -14.32 8.43
CA TRP A 67 15.82 -15.40 9.40
C TRP A 67 17.22 -15.51 10.02
N PHE A 68 18.26 -15.42 9.18
CA PHE A 68 19.65 -15.47 9.61
C PHE A 68 20.16 -14.08 10.02
N ALA A 69 19.94 -13.07 9.18
CA ALA A 69 20.48 -11.74 9.38
C ALA A 69 19.92 -11.04 10.64
N ARG A 70 18.75 -11.44 11.11
CA ARG A 70 18.15 -10.94 12.37
C ARG A 70 18.19 -11.99 13.47
N GLN A 71 19.06 -13.00 13.33
CA GLN A 71 19.34 -14.02 14.35
C GLN A 71 18.08 -14.72 14.92
N LEU A 72 17.04 -14.78 14.10
CA LEU A 72 15.83 -15.54 14.45
C LEU A 72 16.12 -17.02 14.52
N SER A 73 17.10 -17.51 13.73
CA SER A 73 17.67 -18.86 13.80
C SER A 73 18.18 -19.24 15.18
N ASP A 74 18.73 -18.25 15.91
CA ASP A 74 19.32 -18.45 17.23
C ASP A 74 18.27 -18.34 18.36
N GLY A 75 16.99 -18.21 17.99
CA GLY A 75 15.88 -18.10 18.94
C GLY A 75 15.68 -16.71 19.52
N ARG A 76 16.39 -15.68 19.01
CA ARG A 76 16.29 -14.31 19.53
C ARG A 76 14.93 -13.68 19.21
N ILE A 77 14.37 -13.00 20.19
CA ILE A 77 13.08 -12.29 20.08
C ILE A 77 13.33 -10.92 19.44
N PRO A 78 12.60 -10.56 18.34
CA PRO A 78 12.70 -9.25 17.72
C PRO A 78 12.58 -8.09 18.72
N TYR A 79 13.43 -7.09 18.60
CA TYR A 79 13.57 -5.89 19.43
C TYR A 79 14.10 -6.13 20.85
N ILE A 80 13.79 -7.26 21.49
CA ILE A 80 14.12 -7.54 22.91
C ILE A 80 15.54 -8.09 23.00
N ASP A 81 15.79 -9.23 22.37
CA ASP A 81 17.11 -9.89 22.35
C ASP A 81 17.93 -9.49 21.13
N ASN A 82 17.28 -8.89 20.12
CA ASN A 82 17.91 -8.37 18.92
C ASN A 82 17.37 -6.97 18.59
N PRO A 83 18.14 -5.91 18.91
CA PRO A 83 17.75 -4.52 18.63
C PRO A 83 17.86 -4.14 17.15
N ASP A 84 18.42 -5.00 16.28
CA ASP A 84 18.72 -4.65 14.89
C ASP A 84 17.57 -4.90 13.90
N VAL A 85 16.37 -5.16 14.40
CA VAL A 85 15.17 -5.35 13.54
C VAL A 85 14.67 -3.98 13.06
N GLU A 86 14.89 -3.68 11.79
CA GLU A 86 14.58 -2.40 11.14
C GLU A 86 13.13 -2.27 10.64
N TYR A 87 12.21 -2.94 11.28
CA TYR A 87 10.77 -2.90 10.94
C TYR A 87 9.94 -2.37 12.11
N PRO A 88 8.72 -1.84 11.86
CA PRO A 88 7.79 -1.50 12.93
C PRO A 88 7.35 -2.75 13.75
N VAL A 89 6.91 -2.51 14.99
CA VAL A 89 6.61 -3.55 15.99
C VAL A 89 5.66 -4.65 15.49
N GLY A 90 4.69 -4.32 14.64
CA GLY A 90 3.75 -5.30 14.10
C GLY A 90 4.41 -6.35 13.20
N ILE A 91 5.44 -5.97 12.43
CA ILE A 91 6.20 -6.97 11.65
C ILE A 91 7.02 -7.87 12.57
N GLY A 92 7.67 -7.32 13.59
CA GLY A 92 8.40 -8.15 14.56
C GLY A 92 7.49 -9.15 15.29
N ALA A 93 6.25 -8.77 15.58
CA ALA A 93 5.25 -9.70 16.12
C ALA A 93 4.91 -10.85 15.15
N ILE A 94 4.79 -10.54 13.85
CA ILE A 94 4.57 -11.56 12.80
C ILE A 94 5.81 -12.46 12.67
N MET A 95 7.02 -11.88 12.67
CA MET A 95 8.28 -12.62 12.66
C MET A 95 8.38 -13.57 13.84
N GLU A 96 8.10 -13.10 15.06
CA GLU A 96 8.16 -13.91 16.27
C GLU A 96 7.12 -15.04 16.25
N PHE A 97 5.91 -14.75 15.79
CA PHE A 97 4.89 -15.77 15.62
C PHE A 97 5.33 -16.86 14.64
N ALA A 98 5.82 -16.49 13.47
CA ALA A 98 6.30 -17.42 12.46
C ALA A 98 7.53 -18.21 12.96
N ARG A 99 8.45 -17.53 13.68
CA ARG A 99 9.64 -18.17 14.28
C ARG A 99 9.26 -19.27 15.27
N ARG A 100 8.29 -19.03 16.15
CA ARG A 100 7.84 -20.05 17.11
C ARG A 100 7.28 -21.30 16.45
N LEU A 101 6.63 -21.13 15.30
CA LEU A 101 6.02 -22.23 14.56
C LEU A 101 6.97 -22.89 13.55
N SER A 102 8.16 -22.33 13.32
CA SER A 102 9.13 -22.85 12.35
C SER A 102 9.99 -24.00 12.87
N PHE A 103 9.93 -24.29 14.17
CA PHE A 103 10.74 -25.34 14.81
C PHE A 103 12.25 -25.24 14.51
N GLY A 104 12.75 -24.02 14.33
CA GLY A 104 14.16 -23.75 14.06
C GLY A 104 14.59 -23.85 12.60
N ASP A 105 13.65 -24.05 11.66
CA ASP A 105 13.95 -24.17 10.24
C ASP A 105 13.55 -22.89 9.47
N GLY A 106 14.50 -22.28 8.74
CA GLY A 106 14.29 -21.04 8.00
C GLY A 106 13.34 -21.16 6.81
N VAL A 107 13.27 -22.33 6.20
CA VAL A 107 12.35 -22.62 5.09
C VAL A 107 10.92 -22.72 5.62
N THR A 108 10.73 -23.38 6.74
CA THR A 108 9.43 -23.45 7.44
C THR A 108 9.00 -22.07 7.94
N PHE A 109 9.93 -21.25 8.43
CA PHE A 109 9.64 -19.84 8.77
C PHE A 109 9.10 -19.07 7.57
N TYR A 110 9.72 -19.22 6.40
CA TYR A 110 9.24 -18.63 5.16
C TYR A 110 7.83 -19.12 4.82
N ASP A 111 7.58 -20.42 4.83
CA ASP A 111 6.29 -21.02 4.46
C ASP A 111 5.16 -20.55 5.40
N ILE A 112 5.40 -20.49 6.71
CA ILE A 112 4.41 -19.97 7.67
C ILE A 112 4.13 -18.50 7.38
N THR A 113 5.16 -17.71 7.10
CA THR A 113 5.00 -16.30 6.72
C THR A 113 4.18 -16.18 5.44
N VAL A 114 4.43 -17.02 4.43
CA VAL A 114 3.64 -17.05 3.18
C VAL A 114 2.16 -17.36 3.45
N ILE A 115 1.86 -18.32 4.34
CA ILE A 115 0.47 -18.62 4.71
C ILE A 115 -0.21 -17.40 5.34
N LEU A 116 0.47 -16.69 6.24
CA LEU A 116 -0.06 -15.47 6.87
C LEU A 116 -0.28 -14.34 5.84
N MET A 117 0.66 -14.16 4.92
CA MET A 117 0.56 -13.15 3.87
C MET A 117 -0.51 -13.52 2.83
N GLY A 118 -0.63 -14.80 2.47
CA GLY A 118 -1.69 -15.30 1.57
C GLY A 118 -3.09 -15.11 2.19
N ALA A 119 -3.24 -15.42 3.47
CA ALA A 119 -4.48 -15.15 4.21
C ALA A 119 -4.79 -13.63 4.24
N SER A 120 -3.76 -12.81 4.45
CA SER A 120 -3.90 -11.34 4.40
C SER A 120 -4.32 -10.84 3.01
N LEU A 121 -3.80 -11.46 1.93
CA LEU A 121 -4.23 -11.15 0.56
C LEU A 121 -5.71 -11.46 0.36
N VAL A 122 -6.16 -12.65 0.76
CA VAL A 122 -7.58 -13.04 0.63
C VAL A 122 -8.47 -12.08 1.40
N VAL A 123 -8.14 -11.77 2.65
CA VAL A 123 -8.88 -10.80 3.46
C VAL A 123 -8.85 -9.43 2.79
N GLY A 124 -7.70 -8.95 2.34
CA GLY A 124 -7.57 -7.66 1.66
C GLY A 124 -8.42 -7.53 0.40
N VAL A 125 -8.47 -8.59 -0.44
CA VAL A 125 -9.31 -8.64 -1.65
C VAL A 125 -10.80 -8.55 -1.30
N LEU A 126 -11.26 -9.28 -0.28
CA LEU A 126 -12.67 -9.24 0.14
C LEU A 126 -13.04 -7.88 0.74
N LEU A 127 -12.15 -7.26 1.51
CA LEU A 127 -12.33 -5.91 2.05
C LEU A 127 -12.37 -4.86 0.94
N MET A 128 -11.48 -4.97 -0.04
CA MET A 128 -11.46 -4.09 -1.21
C MET A 128 -12.75 -4.23 -2.04
N ALA A 129 -13.23 -5.46 -2.26
CA ALA A 129 -14.51 -5.70 -2.96
C ALA A 129 -15.70 -5.08 -2.21
N ALA A 130 -15.66 -5.10 -0.87
CA ALA A 130 -16.67 -4.45 -0.04
C ALA A 130 -16.61 -2.91 -0.16
N LEU A 131 -15.42 -2.33 -0.20
CA LEU A 131 -15.20 -0.88 -0.40
C LEU A 131 -15.59 -0.42 -1.80
N ALA A 132 -15.34 -1.24 -2.84
CA ALA A 132 -15.71 -0.94 -4.22
C ALA A 132 -17.25 -0.91 -4.44
N GLY A 133 -17.99 -1.54 -3.53
CA GLY A 133 -19.45 -1.57 -3.57
C GLY A 133 -20.04 -2.59 -4.57
N PRO A 134 -21.37 -2.79 -4.56
CA PRO A 134 -22.01 -3.92 -5.22
C PRO A 134 -21.82 -3.97 -6.74
N THR A 135 -21.71 -2.84 -7.40
CA THR A 135 -21.57 -2.74 -8.86
C THR A 135 -20.13 -2.91 -9.36
N ARG A 136 -19.13 -2.77 -8.47
CA ARG A 136 -17.72 -2.70 -8.84
C ARG A 136 -16.83 -3.72 -8.12
N ARG A 137 -17.40 -4.73 -7.49
CA ARG A 137 -16.65 -5.75 -6.73
C ARG A 137 -15.57 -6.46 -7.56
N TRP A 138 -15.82 -6.65 -8.85
CA TRP A 138 -14.87 -7.28 -9.76
C TRP A 138 -13.58 -6.46 -9.98
N ASP A 139 -13.58 -5.17 -9.68
CA ASP A 139 -12.35 -4.37 -9.71
C ASP A 139 -11.31 -4.88 -8.72
N ALA A 140 -11.72 -5.64 -7.68
CA ALA A 140 -10.81 -6.31 -6.75
C ALA A 140 -9.95 -7.41 -7.39
N LEU A 141 -10.24 -7.84 -8.63
CA LEU A 141 -9.36 -8.76 -9.38
C LEU A 141 -7.94 -8.20 -9.55
N TRP A 142 -7.79 -6.89 -9.66
CA TRP A 142 -6.46 -6.26 -9.70
C TRP A 142 -5.63 -6.55 -8.45
N TYR A 143 -6.27 -6.66 -7.29
CA TYR A 143 -5.59 -7.00 -6.04
C TYR A 143 -5.57 -8.50 -5.76
N ALA A 144 -6.41 -9.30 -6.45
CA ALA A 144 -6.44 -10.76 -6.30
C ALA A 144 -5.34 -11.46 -7.11
N ILE A 145 -5.22 -11.14 -8.40
CA ILE A 145 -4.36 -11.81 -9.39
C ILE A 145 -3.61 -10.85 -10.30
N GLY A 146 -3.60 -9.54 -9.99
CA GLY A 146 -2.84 -8.57 -10.75
C GLY A 146 -1.35 -8.93 -10.80
N PRO A 147 -0.65 -8.62 -11.91
CA PRO A 147 0.76 -9.02 -12.07
C PRO A 147 1.64 -8.53 -10.92
N GLY A 148 1.46 -7.29 -10.46
CA GLY A 148 2.19 -6.75 -9.32
C GLY A 148 1.99 -7.55 -8.03
N VAL A 149 0.80 -8.17 -7.83
CA VAL A 149 0.55 -9.03 -6.67
C VAL A 149 1.30 -10.34 -6.83
N VAL A 150 1.18 -11.02 -7.98
CA VAL A 150 1.84 -12.31 -8.22
C VAL A 150 3.36 -12.20 -8.06
N LEU A 151 3.96 -11.13 -8.57
CA LEU A 151 5.41 -10.93 -8.53
C LEU A 151 5.92 -10.51 -7.14
N CYS A 152 5.14 -9.70 -6.39
CA CYS A 152 5.63 -8.99 -5.20
C CYS A 152 5.05 -9.48 -3.87
N ALA A 153 4.02 -10.34 -3.85
CA ALA A 153 3.29 -10.72 -2.62
C ALA A 153 4.16 -11.22 -1.47
N TYR A 154 5.23 -11.95 -1.78
CA TYR A 154 6.10 -12.60 -0.79
C TYR A 154 7.54 -12.08 -0.82
N ILE A 155 7.73 -10.82 -1.25
CA ILE A 155 9.01 -10.14 -1.05
C ILE A 155 9.17 -9.77 0.42
N ASN A 156 8.10 -9.25 1.05
CA ASN A 156 8.11 -8.76 2.43
C ASN A 156 6.71 -8.94 3.06
N TRP A 157 6.47 -8.40 4.27
CA TRP A 157 5.22 -8.52 5.05
C TRP A 157 4.13 -7.50 4.67
N ASP A 158 4.17 -6.93 3.48
CA ASP A 158 3.34 -5.79 3.08
C ASP A 158 1.84 -6.08 3.05
N LEU A 159 1.45 -7.31 2.71
CA LEU A 159 0.04 -7.72 2.63
C LEU A 159 -0.69 -7.64 3.97
N ALA A 160 0.00 -7.88 5.08
CA ALA A 160 -0.60 -7.77 6.42
C ALA A 160 -1.02 -6.32 6.72
N ALA A 161 -0.13 -5.35 6.44
CA ALA A 161 -0.45 -3.93 6.59
C ALA A 161 -1.57 -3.49 5.64
N GLY A 162 -1.56 -4.00 4.38
CA GLY A 162 -2.61 -3.74 3.38
C GLY A 162 -3.98 -4.22 3.84
N ALA A 163 -4.08 -5.44 4.36
CA ALA A 163 -5.35 -5.98 4.89
C ALA A 163 -5.88 -5.15 6.07
N LEU A 164 -5.02 -4.81 7.03
CA LEU A 164 -5.37 -3.97 8.18
C LEU A 164 -5.82 -2.57 7.73
N ALA A 165 -5.12 -1.95 6.80
CA ALA A 165 -5.44 -0.63 6.28
C ALA A 165 -6.78 -0.61 5.54
N LEU A 166 -7.04 -1.60 4.67
CA LEU A 166 -8.33 -1.76 3.99
C LEU A 166 -9.46 -2.05 4.98
N GLY A 167 -9.20 -2.84 6.03
CA GLY A 167 -10.12 -3.06 7.14
C GLY A 167 -10.48 -1.77 7.86
N GLY A 168 -9.50 -0.91 8.11
CA GLY A 168 -9.69 0.41 8.71
C GLY A 168 -10.54 1.33 7.83
N LEU A 169 -10.27 1.38 6.52
CA LEU A 169 -11.07 2.15 5.57
C LEU A 169 -12.51 1.61 5.47
N LEU A 170 -12.70 0.28 5.50
CA LEU A 170 -14.04 -0.31 5.48
C LEU A 170 -14.80 -0.05 6.80
N ALA A 171 -14.12 -0.10 7.94
CA ALA A 171 -14.72 0.25 9.22
C ALA A 171 -15.16 1.73 9.24
N TRP A 172 -14.36 2.64 8.68
CA TRP A 172 -14.75 4.04 8.48
C TRP A 172 -15.96 4.17 7.55
N ALA A 173 -15.95 3.47 6.40
CA ALA A 173 -17.05 3.46 5.44
C ALA A 173 -18.38 2.97 6.06
N ARG A 174 -18.29 2.12 7.08
CA ARG A 174 -19.43 1.60 7.86
C ARG A 174 -19.71 2.39 9.14
N GLU A 175 -19.14 3.58 9.27
CA GLU A 175 -19.30 4.48 10.41
C GLU A 175 -18.90 3.86 11.77
N LYS A 176 -17.98 2.88 11.76
CA LYS A 176 -17.40 2.25 12.94
C LYS A 176 -16.08 2.93 13.31
N GLN A 177 -16.14 4.19 13.77
CA GLN A 177 -14.97 5.05 13.91
C GLN A 177 -13.90 4.49 14.85
N TYR A 178 -14.27 3.92 16.00
CA TYR A 178 -13.30 3.31 16.91
C TYR A 178 -12.56 2.12 16.25
N LEU A 179 -13.30 1.24 15.57
CA LEU A 179 -12.70 0.11 14.86
C LEU A 179 -11.81 0.58 13.72
N ALA A 180 -12.21 1.64 13.00
CA ALA A 180 -11.38 2.27 11.98
C ALA A 180 -10.04 2.74 12.56
N GLY A 181 -10.06 3.42 13.71
CA GLY A 181 -8.85 3.87 14.40
C GLY A 181 -7.97 2.71 14.85
N ILE A 182 -8.55 1.68 15.46
CA ILE A 182 -7.80 0.47 15.89
C ILE A 182 -7.08 -0.17 14.69
N LEU A 183 -7.80 -0.47 13.61
CA LEU A 183 -7.23 -1.17 12.45
C LEU A 183 -6.19 -0.31 11.71
N LEU A 184 -6.42 1.01 11.58
CA LEU A 184 -5.42 1.90 10.99
C LEU A 184 -4.15 2.00 11.85
N ALA A 185 -4.28 2.04 13.17
CA ALA A 185 -3.12 2.05 14.07
C ALA A 185 -2.32 0.75 14.01
N LEU A 186 -3.00 -0.41 13.97
CA LEU A 186 -2.33 -1.71 13.76
C LEU A 186 -1.63 -1.75 12.39
N ALA A 187 -2.25 -1.19 11.34
CA ALA A 187 -1.63 -1.08 10.04
C ALA A 187 -0.36 -0.20 10.09
N VAL A 188 -0.41 0.97 10.77
CA VAL A 188 0.76 1.86 10.98
C VAL A 188 1.84 1.16 11.80
N ALA A 189 1.46 0.39 12.83
CA ALA A 189 2.40 -0.38 13.63
C ALA A 189 3.02 -1.56 12.86
N THR A 190 2.46 -1.94 11.71
CA THR A 190 3.00 -2.97 10.81
C THR A 190 3.83 -2.35 9.68
N LYS A 191 3.34 -1.32 9.01
CA LYS A 191 4.05 -0.50 8.00
C LYS A 191 3.59 0.95 8.15
N PHE A 192 4.49 1.91 8.00
CA PHE A 192 4.21 3.30 8.35
C PHE A 192 3.27 4.03 7.38
N TYR A 193 3.17 3.58 6.12
CA TYR A 193 2.39 4.27 5.07
C TYR A 193 0.90 4.50 5.37
N PRO A 194 0.17 3.65 6.15
CA PRO A 194 -1.25 3.90 6.44
C PRO A 194 -1.50 5.16 7.29
N LEU A 195 -0.45 5.77 7.86
CA LEU A 195 -0.55 7.08 8.49
C LEU A 195 -1.10 8.15 7.53
N MET A 196 -0.80 8.03 6.22
CA MET A 196 -1.34 8.91 5.19
C MET A 196 -2.87 8.89 5.11
N PHE A 197 -3.50 7.77 5.51
CA PHE A 197 -4.96 7.64 5.50
C PHE A 197 -5.61 8.44 6.62
N LEU A 198 -4.96 8.54 7.78
CA LEU A 198 -5.40 9.45 8.83
C LEU A 198 -5.29 10.92 8.39
N GLY A 199 -4.24 11.25 7.62
CA GLY A 199 -4.12 12.56 6.97
C GLY A 199 -5.26 12.85 5.97
N ALA A 200 -5.63 11.86 5.15
CA ALA A 200 -6.76 11.98 4.22
C ALA A 200 -8.10 12.17 4.97
N LEU A 201 -8.33 11.42 6.04
CA LEU A 201 -9.49 11.57 6.91
C LEU A 201 -9.53 12.96 7.55
N PHE A 202 -8.39 13.48 8.01
CA PHE A 202 -8.28 14.83 8.55
C PHE A 202 -8.66 15.89 7.51
N LEU A 203 -8.10 15.85 6.31
CA LEU A 203 -8.38 16.83 5.26
C LEU A 203 -9.87 16.87 4.88
N LEU A 204 -10.50 15.70 4.73
CA LEU A 204 -11.93 15.60 4.47
C LEU A 204 -12.77 16.05 5.66
N THR A 205 -12.27 15.88 6.89
CA THR A 205 -12.92 16.40 8.09
C THR A 205 -12.89 17.92 8.15
N VAL A 206 -11.76 18.56 7.78
CA VAL A 206 -11.68 20.01 7.65
C VAL A 206 -12.78 20.50 6.69
N ARG A 207 -12.93 19.86 5.53
CA ARG A 207 -13.94 20.26 4.53
C ARG A 207 -15.39 20.07 5.01
N THR A 208 -15.68 18.97 5.72
CA THR A 208 -17.05 18.56 6.07
C THR A 208 -17.49 18.90 7.50
N GLY A 209 -16.54 19.26 8.38
CA GLY A 209 -16.81 19.52 9.81
C GLY A 209 -17.12 18.25 10.64
N LYS A 210 -16.78 17.06 10.18
CA LYS A 210 -17.07 15.79 10.88
C LYS A 210 -16.08 15.48 12.00
N TRP A 211 -15.75 16.48 12.82
CA TRP A 211 -14.72 16.43 13.86
C TRP A 211 -14.93 15.35 14.93
N LEU A 212 -16.19 15.09 15.34
CA LEU A 212 -16.47 14.07 16.34
C LEU A 212 -16.12 12.66 15.84
N ALA A 213 -16.44 12.35 14.58
CA ALA A 213 -16.11 11.06 13.96
C ALA A 213 -14.60 10.89 13.82
N PHE A 214 -13.91 11.92 13.33
CA PHE A 214 -12.46 11.92 13.22
C PHE A 214 -11.78 11.81 14.60
N GLY A 215 -12.26 12.56 15.60
CA GLY A 215 -11.72 12.52 16.96
C GLY A 215 -11.83 11.15 17.60
N LYS A 216 -12.97 10.42 17.41
CA LYS A 216 -13.13 9.03 17.85
C LYS A 216 -12.12 8.10 17.17
N THR A 217 -11.93 8.26 15.85
CA THR A 217 -10.97 7.45 15.09
C THR A 217 -9.54 7.75 15.49
N LEU A 218 -9.16 9.01 15.61
CA LEU A 218 -7.82 9.42 16.01
C LEU A 218 -7.51 8.99 17.46
N GLY A 219 -8.45 9.17 18.39
CA GLY A 219 -8.28 8.75 19.78
C GLY A 219 -8.08 7.25 19.90
N ALA A 220 -8.87 6.44 19.18
CA ALA A 220 -8.69 4.99 19.14
C ALA A 220 -7.36 4.60 18.48
N ALA A 221 -6.96 5.33 17.41
CA ALA A 221 -5.68 5.08 16.73
C ALA A 221 -4.50 5.36 17.66
N VAL A 222 -4.49 6.50 18.34
CA VAL A 222 -3.43 6.86 19.28
C VAL A 222 -3.37 5.85 20.44
N ALA A 223 -4.50 5.51 21.05
CA ALA A 223 -4.55 4.54 22.15
C ALA A 223 -4.01 3.16 21.69
N THR A 224 -4.42 2.68 20.54
CA THR A 224 -3.95 1.39 20.00
C THR A 224 -2.47 1.44 19.67
N TRP A 225 -2.00 2.52 19.03
CA TRP A 225 -0.58 2.67 18.71
C TRP A 225 0.28 2.67 19.98
N LEU A 226 -0.13 3.39 21.01
CA LEU A 226 0.55 3.40 22.29
C LEU A 226 0.54 2.02 22.95
N LEU A 227 -0.61 1.32 22.94
CA LEU A 227 -0.73 -0.03 23.51
C LEU A 227 0.23 -1.02 22.86
N VAL A 228 0.47 -0.90 21.55
CA VAL A 228 1.36 -1.81 20.79
C VAL A 228 2.83 -1.41 20.96
N ASN A 229 3.15 -0.11 20.95
CA ASN A 229 4.53 0.36 20.88
C ASN A 229 5.16 0.58 22.27
N VAL A 230 4.41 1.13 23.24
CA VAL A 230 4.97 1.49 24.55
C VAL A 230 5.57 0.29 25.30
N PRO A 231 4.96 -0.91 25.32
CA PRO A 231 5.59 -2.06 25.98
C PRO A 231 6.99 -2.36 25.40
N ILE A 232 7.15 -2.35 24.10
CA ILE A 232 8.44 -2.59 23.45
C ILE A 232 9.42 -1.44 23.73
N MET A 233 8.95 -0.19 23.69
CA MET A 233 9.76 0.99 24.07
C MET A 233 10.34 0.88 25.48
N LEU A 234 9.53 0.41 26.44
CA LEU A 234 9.95 0.29 27.83
C LEU A 234 10.91 -0.88 28.07
N ILE A 235 10.77 -1.97 27.31
CA ILE A 235 11.66 -3.15 27.41
C ILE A 235 12.96 -2.90 26.68
N SER A 236 12.92 -2.36 25.46
CA SER A 236 14.08 -2.13 24.60
C SER A 236 13.85 -0.89 23.72
N PHE A 237 14.25 0.28 24.21
CA PHE A 237 14.15 1.53 23.44
C PHE A 237 15.00 1.47 22.17
N ALA A 238 16.22 0.90 22.25
CA ALA A 238 17.11 0.74 21.11
C ALA A 238 16.49 -0.11 20.00
N GLY A 239 15.87 -1.25 20.35
CA GLY A 239 15.18 -2.11 19.39
C GLY A 239 13.96 -1.44 18.79
N TRP A 240 13.12 -0.78 19.62
CA TRP A 240 11.96 -0.05 19.14
C TRP A 240 12.31 1.11 18.19
N SER A 241 13.34 1.89 18.54
CA SER A 241 13.74 3.06 17.76
C SER A 241 14.49 2.72 16.48
N LYS A 242 14.99 1.47 16.33
CA LYS A 242 15.81 1.04 15.19
C LYS A 242 15.16 1.33 13.84
N PHE A 243 13.85 1.09 13.70
CA PHE A 243 13.10 1.39 12.48
C PHE A 243 13.21 2.87 12.09
N TYR A 244 13.05 3.77 13.05
CA TYR A 244 13.08 5.22 12.80
C TYR A 244 14.50 5.71 12.50
N VAL A 245 15.48 5.26 13.29
CA VAL A 245 16.89 5.59 13.09
C VAL A 245 17.35 5.08 11.71
N PHE A 246 17.16 3.80 11.43
CA PHE A 246 17.51 3.20 10.14
C PHE A 246 16.84 3.92 8.96
N SER A 247 15.56 4.27 9.09
CA SER A 247 14.83 4.98 8.03
C SER A 247 15.35 6.39 7.80
N SER A 248 15.84 7.08 8.83
CA SER A 248 16.43 8.42 8.71
C SER A 248 17.84 8.39 8.13
N GLU A 249 18.67 7.43 8.55
CA GLU A 249 20.09 7.34 8.20
C GLU A 249 20.34 6.67 6.84
N ARG A 250 19.44 5.77 6.38
CA ARG A 250 19.64 5.06 5.12
C ARG A 250 19.65 6.02 3.93
N GLY A 251 20.58 5.78 3.00
CA GLY A 251 20.66 6.49 1.73
C GLY A 251 19.51 6.17 0.78
N VAL A 252 19.68 6.55 -0.47
CA VAL A 252 18.74 6.18 -1.55
C VAL A 252 18.80 4.69 -1.80
N ASP A 253 17.61 4.14 -2.13
CA ASP A 253 17.46 2.77 -2.62
C ASP A 253 17.33 2.78 -4.15
N TRP A 254 17.75 1.67 -4.77
CA TRP A 254 17.79 1.51 -6.22
C TRP A 254 16.47 1.85 -6.92
N GLY A 255 15.32 1.57 -6.30
CA GLY A 255 14.02 1.85 -6.91
C GLY A 255 13.53 3.29 -6.82
N GLY A 256 14.20 4.16 -6.04
CA GLY A 256 13.84 5.57 -5.89
C GLY A 256 14.33 6.44 -7.05
N LEU A 257 13.57 7.49 -7.42
CA LEU A 257 14.02 8.46 -8.42
C LEU A 257 15.31 9.16 -8.04
N TRP A 258 15.54 9.36 -6.74
CA TRP A 258 16.76 9.97 -6.22
C TRP A 258 18.03 9.18 -6.53
N PHE A 259 17.92 7.85 -6.72
CA PHE A 259 19.06 7.02 -7.12
C PHE A 259 19.61 7.39 -8.49
N PHE A 260 18.76 7.77 -9.45
CA PHE A 260 19.21 8.27 -10.75
C PHE A 260 20.11 9.49 -10.59
N PHE A 261 19.67 10.48 -9.83
CA PHE A 261 20.42 11.71 -9.62
C PHE A 261 21.72 11.48 -8.84
N GLN A 262 21.70 10.57 -7.86
CA GLN A 262 22.91 10.20 -7.11
C GLN A 262 23.90 9.46 -7.99
N LYS A 263 23.44 8.50 -8.82
CA LYS A 263 24.30 7.71 -9.70
C LYS A 263 25.04 8.57 -10.73
N TYR A 264 24.37 9.59 -11.26
CA TYR A 264 24.97 10.54 -12.19
C TYR A 264 25.61 11.76 -11.50
N GLN A 265 25.91 11.65 -10.21
CA GLN A 265 26.68 12.62 -9.41
C GLN A 265 26.15 14.06 -9.47
N TRP A 266 24.86 14.25 -9.40
CA TRP A 266 24.30 15.57 -9.18
C TRP A 266 24.66 16.02 -7.76
N GLY A 267 25.74 16.83 -7.66
CA GLY A 267 26.56 17.06 -6.45
C GLY A 267 25.83 17.44 -5.16
N PHE A 268 24.68 18.12 -5.25
CA PHE A 268 23.86 18.47 -4.10
C PHE A 268 23.11 17.27 -3.46
N LEU A 269 23.06 16.10 -4.13
CA LEU A 269 22.43 14.87 -3.63
C LEU A 269 23.44 13.86 -3.06
N ALA A 270 24.71 14.21 -3.00
CA ALA A 270 25.75 13.33 -2.46
C ALA A 270 25.64 13.12 -0.94
N ASN A 271 25.02 14.06 -0.21
CA ASN A 271 24.84 14.01 1.23
C ASN A 271 23.44 13.44 1.59
N ALA A 272 23.40 12.47 2.51
CA ALA A 272 22.16 11.84 2.98
C ALA A 272 21.21 12.84 3.67
N ASP A 273 21.73 13.85 4.37
CA ASP A 273 20.93 14.87 5.04
C ASP A 273 20.21 15.75 4.01
N THR A 274 20.94 16.27 3.02
CA THR A 274 20.37 17.05 1.92
C THR A 274 19.32 16.24 1.16
N LEU A 275 19.56 14.95 0.93
CA LEU A 275 18.60 14.05 0.30
C LEU A 275 17.32 13.90 1.14
N ASN A 276 17.45 13.74 2.46
CA ASN A 276 16.31 13.66 3.37
C ASN A 276 15.49 14.96 3.33
N GLU A 277 16.15 16.11 3.40
CA GLU A 277 15.50 17.43 3.33
C GLU A 277 14.74 17.59 2.00
N MET A 278 15.34 17.24 0.87
CA MET A 278 14.71 17.33 -0.44
C MET A 278 13.53 16.37 -0.60
N ALA A 279 13.69 15.12 -0.16
CA ALA A 279 12.60 14.13 -0.19
C ALA A 279 11.42 14.57 0.69
N MET A 280 11.70 15.06 1.88
CA MET A 280 10.67 15.59 2.80
C MET A 280 10.06 16.88 2.29
N GLY A 281 10.85 17.80 1.75
CA GLY A 281 10.38 19.06 1.19
C GLY A 281 9.47 18.85 -0.03
N THR A 282 9.86 17.99 -0.96
CA THR A 282 9.03 17.65 -2.13
C THR A 282 7.75 16.94 -1.73
N LEU A 283 7.80 16.02 -0.75
CA LEU A 283 6.60 15.41 -0.19
C LEU A 283 5.67 16.45 0.44
N ALA A 284 6.21 17.35 1.26
CA ALA A 284 5.43 18.40 1.92
C ALA A 284 4.71 19.31 0.90
N ILE A 285 5.39 19.69 -0.19
CA ILE A 285 4.80 20.48 -1.27
C ILE A 285 3.63 19.73 -1.93
N LEU A 286 3.80 18.44 -2.25
CA LEU A 286 2.73 17.65 -2.85
C LEU A 286 1.56 17.45 -1.89
N LEU A 287 1.82 17.17 -0.60
CA LEU A 287 0.76 17.05 0.41
C LEU A 287 0.00 18.36 0.62
N LEU A 288 0.70 19.51 0.58
CA LEU A 288 0.06 20.83 0.61
C LEU A 288 -0.83 21.03 -0.63
N GLY A 289 -0.36 20.66 -1.83
CA GLY A 289 -1.15 20.68 -3.05
C GLY A 289 -2.42 19.82 -2.95
N ILE A 290 -2.30 18.60 -2.37
CA ILE A 290 -3.43 17.71 -2.12
C ILE A 290 -4.40 18.31 -1.09
N ALA A 291 -3.89 18.98 -0.05
CA ALA A 291 -4.72 19.66 0.94
C ALA A 291 -5.51 20.81 0.30
N VAL A 292 -4.84 21.67 -0.48
CA VAL A 292 -5.49 22.75 -1.24
C VAL A 292 -6.53 22.17 -2.21
N LEU A 293 -6.18 21.12 -2.98
CA LEU A 293 -7.14 20.43 -3.87
C LEU A 293 -8.36 19.94 -3.09
N THR A 294 -8.15 19.32 -1.92
CA THR A 294 -9.24 18.77 -1.11
C THR A 294 -10.23 19.81 -0.68
N VAL A 295 -9.76 21.00 -0.28
CA VAL A 295 -10.63 22.08 0.22
C VAL A 295 -11.12 23.05 -0.86
N SER A 296 -10.56 22.99 -2.09
CA SER A 296 -10.92 23.92 -3.19
C SER A 296 -11.63 23.25 -4.37
N ALA A 297 -11.62 21.91 -4.49
CA ALA A 297 -12.25 21.21 -5.59
C ALA A 297 -13.75 21.51 -5.71
N PRO A 298 -14.32 21.55 -6.94
CA PRO A 298 -15.74 21.89 -7.17
C PRO A 298 -16.71 20.98 -6.40
N ARG A 299 -16.42 19.70 -6.35
CA ARG A 299 -17.09 18.72 -5.50
C ARG A 299 -16.06 18.08 -4.57
N ARG A 300 -16.47 17.78 -3.31
CA ARG A 300 -15.59 17.12 -2.34
C ARG A 300 -14.95 15.85 -2.96
N PRO A 301 -13.62 15.70 -2.93
CA PRO A 301 -12.97 14.47 -3.37
C PRO A 301 -13.45 13.26 -2.56
N ARG A 302 -13.42 12.07 -3.15
CA ARG A 302 -13.69 10.82 -2.44
C ARG A 302 -12.51 10.43 -1.56
N LEU A 303 -12.79 9.76 -0.43
CA LEU A 303 -11.75 9.33 0.51
C LEU A 303 -10.64 8.53 -0.20
N ALA A 304 -11.00 7.56 -1.06
CA ALA A 304 -10.03 6.76 -1.79
C ALA A 304 -9.13 7.59 -2.71
N GLN A 305 -9.63 8.68 -3.31
CA GLN A 305 -8.85 9.57 -4.17
C GLN A 305 -7.76 10.29 -3.37
N ILE A 306 -8.08 10.79 -2.18
CA ILE A 306 -7.10 11.48 -1.33
C ILE A 306 -6.10 10.50 -0.73
N CYS A 307 -6.53 9.31 -0.28
CA CYS A 307 -5.61 8.25 0.17
C CYS A 307 -4.63 7.84 -0.94
N PHE A 308 -5.12 7.65 -2.18
CA PHE A 308 -4.27 7.32 -3.33
C PHE A 308 -3.25 8.42 -3.62
N LEU A 309 -3.71 9.69 -3.73
CA LEU A 309 -2.81 10.81 -4.03
C LEU A 309 -1.74 11.00 -2.96
N ALA A 310 -2.09 10.90 -1.68
CA ALA A 310 -1.14 11.04 -0.58
C ALA A 310 -0.09 9.92 -0.60
N LEU A 311 -0.52 8.66 -0.80
CA LEU A 311 0.41 7.53 -0.86
C LEU A 311 1.27 7.57 -2.13
N ALA A 312 0.71 7.90 -3.28
CA ALA A 312 1.46 8.03 -4.54
C ALA A 312 2.48 9.18 -4.46
N ALA A 313 2.13 10.32 -3.85
CA ALA A 313 3.05 11.42 -3.58
C ALA A 313 4.22 10.95 -2.71
N PHE A 314 3.93 10.24 -1.62
CA PHE A 314 4.96 9.64 -0.77
C PHE A 314 5.88 8.71 -1.56
N MET A 315 5.34 7.81 -2.38
CA MET A 315 6.16 6.85 -3.15
C MET A 315 7.08 7.54 -4.16
N VAL A 316 6.56 8.51 -4.90
CA VAL A 316 7.34 9.22 -5.94
C VAL A 316 8.45 10.09 -5.34
N THR A 317 8.22 10.67 -4.15
CA THR A 317 9.19 11.54 -3.49
C THR A 317 10.10 10.83 -2.50
N ASN A 318 9.79 9.57 -2.15
CA ASN A 318 10.57 8.84 -1.17
C ASN A 318 11.93 8.41 -1.75
N LYS A 319 12.96 8.41 -0.91
CA LYS A 319 14.29 7.89 -1.23
C LYS A 319 14.33 6.36 -1.42
N VAL A 320 13.28 5.67 -0.99
CA VAL A 320 13.11 4.21 -1.09
C VAL A 320 11.81 3.90 -1.79
N TRP A 321 11.89 3.16 -2.89
CA TRP A 321 10.71 2.71 -3.61
C TRP A 321 10.91 1.28 -4.12
N SER A 322 10.80 0.33 -3.21
CA SER A 322 10.99 -1.10 -3.49
C SER A 322 9.86 -1.69 -4.36
N PRO A 323 10.09 -2.81 -5.08
CA PRO A 323 9.09 -3.41 -5.97
C PRO A 323 7.76 -3.74 -5.29
N GLN A 324 7.81 -4.24 -4.03
CA GLN A 324 6.62 -4.64 -3.28
C GLN A 324 5.70 -3.47 -2.87
N TYR A 325 6.12 -2.21 -3.00
CA TYR A 325 5.25 -1.06 -2.70
C TYR A 325 4.07 -0.96 -3.66
N VAL A 326 4.13 -1.62 -4.81
CA VAL A 326 2.97 -1.77 -5.71
C VAL A 326 1.74 -2.34 -4.98
N LEU A 327 1.95 -3.24 -3.99
CA LEU A 327 0.89 -3.84 -3.18
C LEU A 327 0.12 -2.82 -2.33
N TRP A 328 0.77 -1.72 -1.94
CA TRP A 328 0.12 -0.65 -1.19
C TRP A 328 -0.79 0.20 -2.09
N LEU A 329 -0.34 0.40 -3.33
CA LEU A 329 -0.96 1.35 -4.25
C LEU A 329 -2.11 0.72 -5.04
N ILE A 330 -2.04 -0.59 -5.39
CA ILE A 330 -3.08 -1.27 -6.20
C ILE A 330 -4.49 -1.03 -5.65
N PRO A 331 -4.81 -1.34 -4.38
CA PRO A 331 -6.17 -1.21 -3.89
C PRO A 331 -6.65 0.25 -3.92
N LEU A 332 -5.78 1.19 -3.63
CA LEU A 332 -6.14 2.61 -3.63
C LEU A 332 -6.29 3.17 -5.04
N ALA A 333 -5.41 2.80 -5.98
CA ALA A 333 -5.51 3.22 -7.39
C ALA A 333 -6.85 2.76 -8.00
N VAL A 334 -7.22 1.51 -7.74
CA VAL A 334 -8.45 0.92 -8.22
C VAL A 334 -9.68 1.59 -7.59
N LEU A 335 -9.68 1.83 -6.28
CA LEU A 335 -10.77 2.51 -5.59
C LEU A 335 -10.87 4.00 -5.99
N ALA A 336 -9.73 4.64 -6.22
CA ALA A 336 -9.68 6.05 -6.62
C ALA A 336 -10.14 6.25 -8.07
N ARG A 337 -9.70 5.39 -8.99
CA ARG A 337 -9.98 5.53 -10.42
C ARG A 337 -10.09 4.16 -11.11
N PRO A 338 -11.27 3.52 -11.07
CA PRO A 338 -11.47 2.17 -11.60
C PRO A 338 -11.58 2.13 -13.14
N LYS A 339 -10.62 2.72 -13.85
CA LYS A 339 -10.52 2.69 -15.33
C LYS A 339 -9.41 1.72 -15.72
N TRP A 340 -9.79 0.49 -16.04
CA TRP A 340 -8.89 -0.66 -16.28
C TRP A 340 -7.75 -0.40 -17.26
N PRO A 341 -7.93 0.30 -18.40
CA PRO A 341 -6.81 0.53 -19.33
C PRO A 341 -5.64 1.28 -18.68
N ALA A 342 -5.93 2.32 -17.89
CA ALA A 342 -4.88 3.08 -17.21
C ALA A 342 -4.17 2.24 -16.12
N LEU A 343 -4.94 1.41 -15.40
CA LEU A 343 -4.39 0.47 -14.41
C LEU A 343 -3.51 -0.58 -15.09
N ALA A 344 -3.92 -1.11 -16.24
CA ALA A 344 -3.15 -2.08 -17.01
C ALA A 344 -1.81 -1.50 -17.49
N ILE A 345 -1.81 -0.28 -18.04
CA ILE A 345 -0.59 0.40 -18.46
C ILE A 345 0.38 0.58 -17.28
N TRP A 346 -0.13 1.05 -16.13
CA TRP A 346 0.71 1.17 -14.93
C TRP A 346 1.25 -0.21 -14.49
N GLN A 347 0.41 -1.24 -14.42
CA GLN A 347 0.86 -2.59 -14.01
C GLN A 347 1.93 -3.15 -14.96
N LEU A 348 1.87 -2.86 -16.27
CA LEU A 348 2.92 -3.23 -17.21
C LEU A 348 4.25 -2.56 -16.89
N THR A 349 4.25 -1.29 -16.47
CA THR A 349 5.49 -0.62 -16.04
C THR A 349 6.05 -1.18 -14.75
N GLU A 350 5.18 -1.61 -13.79
CA GLU A 350 5.61 -2.29 -12.57
C GLU A 350 6.23 -3.67 -12.86
N VAL A 351 5.65 -4.42 -13.81
CA VAL A 351 6.23 -5.70 -14.30
C VAL A 351 7.58 -5.46 -14.93
N TRP A 352 7.69 -4.48 -15.83
CA TRP A 352 8.96 -4.13 -16.44
C TRP A 352 10.02 -3.76 -15.41
N TYR A 353 9.67 -2.90 -14.45
CA TYR A 353 10.56 -2.52 -13.38
C TYR A 353 10.96 -3.71 -12.49
N PHE A 354 10.02 -4.63 -12.19
CA PHE A 354 10.31 -5.84 -11.41
C PHE A 354 11.42 -6.68 -12.05
N PHE A 355 11.36 -6.93 -13.35
CA PHE A 355 12.42 -7.67 -14.05
C PHE A 355 13.70 -6.85 -14.15
N ALA A 356 13.59 -5.56 -14.41
CA ALA A 356 14.74 -4.69 -14.58
C ALA A 356 15.60 -4.57 -13.33
N ILE A 357 15.00 -4.46 -12.13
CA ILE A 357 15.79 -4.34 -10.89
C ILE A 357 16.58 -5.61 -10.59
N TRP A 358 16.00 -6.79 -10.80
CA TRP A 358 16.72 -8.03 -10.54
C TRP A 358 17.82 -8.28 -11.58
N LEU A 359 17.56 -8.04 -12.85
CA LEU A 359 18.59 -8.10 -13.89
C LEU A 359 19.70 -7.06 -13.67
N TYR A 360 19.35 -5.89 -13.14
CA TYR A 360 20.35 -4.89 -12.76
C TYR A 360 21.26 -5.41 -11.64
N PHE A 361 20.72 -6.10 -10.64
CA PHE A 361 21.53 -6.72 -9.59
C PHE A 361 22.39 -7.86 -10.09
N VAL A 362 21.90 -8.67 -11.05
CA VAL A 362 22.74 -9.64 -11.78
C VAL A 362 23.91 -8.94 -12.48
N GLY A 363 23.65 -7.83 -13.19
CA GLY A 363 24.67 -7.06 -13.89
C GLY A 363 25.70 -6.36 -12.99
N MET A 364 25.37 -6.17 -11.70
CA MET A 364 26.31 -5.63 -10.71
C MET A 364 27.30 -6.67 -10.20
N ASP A 365 27.03 -7.96 -10.36
CA ASP A 365 27.97 -9.03 -10.00
C ASP A 365 29.04 -9.16 -11.08
N PRO A 366 30.35 -9.03 -10.73
CA PRO A 366 31.44 -9.08 -11.71
C PRO A 366 31.51 -10.38 -12.52
N ALA A 367 31.04 -11.50 -11.96
CA ALA A 367 31.03 -12.81 -12.63
C ALA A 367 29.86 -12.97 -13.61
N HIS A 368 28.79 -12.15 -13.47
CA HIS A 368 27.53 -12.30 -14.20
C HIS A 368 27.13 -11.03 -14.97
N THR A 369 28.05 -10.09 -15.17
CA THR A 369 27.78 -8.79 -15.82
C THR A 369 27.14 -8.95 -17.22
N ALA A 370 27.50 -9.97 -17.97
CA ALA A 370 26.96 -10.23 -19.30
C ALA A 370 25.51 -10.76 -19.28
N GLU A 371 25.04 -11.29 -18.15
CA GLU A 371 23.69 -11.87 -17.99
C GLU A 371 22.68 -10.83 -17.48
N GLY A 372 23.18 -9.70 -16.95
CA GLY A 372 22.38 -8.61 -16.41
C GLY A 372 22.15 -7.46 -17.39
N ILE A 373 21.63 -6.35 -16.86
CA ILE A 373 21.43 -5.11 -17.61
C ILE A 373 22.26 -3.96 -17.02
N SER A 374 22.65 -3.03 -17.90
CA SER A 374 23.37 -1.81 -17.52
C SER A 374 22.43 -0.72 -16.98
N ASP A 375 23.03 0.40 -16.54
CA ASP A 375 22.32 1.58 -16.00
C ASP A 375 21.20 2.10 -16.92
N GLY A 376 21.44 2.22 -18.24
CA GLY A 376 20.50 2.82 -19.19
C GLY A 376 19.12 2.12 -19.22
N PRO A 377 19.05 0.83 -19.59
CA PRO A 377 17.79 0.07 -19.56
C PRO A 377 17.13 0.02 -18.17
N TYR A 378 17.94 -0.04 -17.11
CA TYR A 378 17.43 -0.01 -15.75
C TYR A 378 16.72 1.30 -15.42
N PHE A 379 17.39 2.45 -15.63
CA PHE A 379 16.78 3.75 -15.35
C PHE A 379 15.60 4.06 -16.26
N LEU A 380 15.55 3.53 -17.47
CA LEU A 380 14.38 3.65 -18.34
C LEU A 380 13.15 2.98 -17.67
N ALA A 381 13.31 1.80 -17.05
CA ALA A 381 12.23 1.13 -16.31
C ALA A 381 11.84 1.90 -15.05
N VAL A 382 12.80 2.47 -14.29
CA VAL A 382 12.53 3.32 -13.12
C VAL A 382 11.70 4.54 -13.50
N TRP A 383 12.08 5.25 -14.57
CA TRP A 383 11.34 6.41 -15.05
C TRP A 383 9.97 6.06 -15.63
N ALA A 384 9.84 4.95 -16.38
CA ALA A 384 8.56 4.49 -16.91
C ALA A 384 7.56 4.22 -15.79
N ARG A 385 7.99 3.54 -14.70
CA ARG A 385 7.20 3.29 -13.50
C ARG A 385 6.76 4.60 -12.83
N ALA A 386 7.70 5.51 -12.61
CA ALA A 386 7.42 6.79 -11.97
C ALA A 386 6.44 7.65 -12.77
N LEU A 387 6.66 7.77 -14.09
CA LEU A 387 5.79 8.52 -14.99
C LEU A 387 4.38 7.91 -15.06
N ALA A 388 4.25 6.58 -15.01
CA ALA A 388 2.95 5.92 -14.97
C ALA A 388 2.18 6.25 -13.66
N VAL A 389 2.84 6.27 -12.51
CA VAL A 389 2.22 6.67 -11.23
C VAL A 389 1.86 8.16 -11.26
N ILE A 390 2.74 9.04 -11.75
CA ILE A 390 2.46 10.48 -11.90
C ILE A 390 1.28 10.70 -12.84
N ALA A 391 1.21 9.97 -13.95
CA ALA A 391 0.08 10.03 -14.88
C ALA A 391 -1.24 9.59 -14.20
N LEU A 392 -1.22 8.52 -13.40
CA LEU A 392 -2.39 8.12 -12.60
C LEU A 392 -2.79 9.20 -11.60
N MET A 393 -1.84 9.83 -10.91
CA MET A 393 -2.12 10.97 -10.02
C MET A 393 -2.80 12.11 -10.78
N ALA A 394 -2.26 12.50 -11.94
CA ALA A 394 -2.84 13.54 -12.78
C ALA A 394 -4.27 13.20 -13.24
N LEU A 395 -4.51 11.94 -13.62
CA LEU A 395 -5.83 11.45 -14.00
C LEU A 395 -6.83 11.45 -12.83
N VAL A 396 -6.39 11.14 -11.61
CA VAL A 396 -7.23 11.22 -10.41
C VAL A 396 -7.53 12.69 -10.07
N VAL A 397 -6.54 13.59 -10.17
CA VAL A 397 -6.76 15.05 -10.02
C VAL A 397 -7.76 15.55 -11.07
N TRP A 398 -7.63 15.10 -12.31
CA TRP A 398 -8.60 15.42 -13.38
C TRP A 398 -10.03 14.97 -13.02
N ASP A 399 -10.21 13.72 -12.55
CA ASP A 399 -11.53 13.21 -12.14
C ASP A 399 -12.08 13.98 -10.91
N ILE A 400 -11.22 14.51 -10.01
CA ILE A 400 -11.61 15.37 -8.89
C ILE A 400 -12.10 16.75 -9.39
N LEU A 401 -11.38 17.36 -10.35
CA LEU A 401 -11.71 18.67 -10.90
C LEU A 401 -12.88 18.61 -11.90
N ARG A 402 -13.13 17.44 -12.48
CA ARG A 402 -14.19 17.15 -13.45
C ARG A 402 -15.03 15.97 -12.97
N PRO A 403 -15.88 16.15 -11.94
CA PRO A 403 -16.62 15.07 -11.28
C PRO A 403 -17.50 14.25 -12.20
N GLU A 404 -17.89 14.78 -13.35
CA GLU A 404 -18.62 14.08 -14.42
C GLU A 404 -17.83 12.92 -15.05
N HIS A 405 -16.51 12.91 -14.94
CA HIS A 405 -15.62 11.83 -15.40
C HIS A 405 -15.37 10.74 -14.36
N ASP A 406 -15.77 10.94 -13.10
CA ASP A 406 -15.59 9.97 -12.01
C ASP A 406 -16.61 8.83 -12.13
N LEU A 407 -16.16 7.66 -12.58
CA LEU A 407 -17.01 6.49 -12.79
C LEU A 407 -17.71 5.99 -11.51
N VAL A 408 -17.18 6.30 -10.32
CA VAL A 408 -17.80 5.89 -9.04
C VAL A 408 -19.01 6.77 -8.73
N ARG A 409 -19.04 8.00 -9.22
CA ARG A 409 -20.10 8.99 -8.94
C ARG A 409 -21.27 8.97 -9.89
N GLN A 410 -21.38 7.94 -10.71
CA GLN A 410 -22.53 7.73 -11.57
C GLN A 410 -23.74 7.27 -10.73
N ASN A 411 -24.98 7.56 -11.23
CA ASN A 411 -26.25 7.18 -10.58
C ASN A 411 -26.43 7.74 -9.16
N ASP A 412 -26.15 9.02 -8.95
CA ASP A 412 -26.29 9.76 -7.68
C ASP A 412 -25.45 9.24 -6.50
N ILE A 413 -24.48 8.37 -6.77
CA ILE A 413 -23.52 7.95 -5.76
C ILE A 413 -22.56 9.11 -5.45
N ASP A 414 -22.37 9.41 -4.16
CA ASP A 414 -21.39 10.41 -3.73
C ASP A 414 -20.03 9.78 -3.41
N ASP A 415 -19.93 9.05 -2.28
CA ASP A 415 -18.71 8.34 -1.87
C ASP A 415 -19.08 7.10 -1.05
N GLN A 416 -19.14 5.93 -1.68
CA GLN A 416 -19.49 4.65 -1.01
C GLN A 416 -18.51 4.28 0.11
N SER A 417 -17.27 4.68 -0.01
CA SER A 417 -16.22 4.42 0.99
C SER A 417 -16.02 5.59 1.95
N GLY A 418 -16.76 6.68 1.80
CA GLY A 418 -16.63 7.90 2.57
C GLY A 418 -17.17 7.82 4.00
N GLY A 419 -18.04 6.85 4.33
CA GLY A 419 -18.68 6.76 5.66
C GLY A 419 -19.44 8.05 5.98
N VAL A 420 -19.15 8.66 7.13
CA VAL A 420 -19.78 9.92 7.57
C VAL A 420 -19.55 11.12 6.61
N PHE A 421 -18.65 10.97 5.64
CA PHE A 421 -18.47 11.98 4.59
C PHE A 421 -19.49 11.82 3.46
N ASN A 422 -20.06 10.63 3.27
CA ASN A 422 -21.02 10.38 2.21
C ASN A 422 -22.22 11.33 2.36
N HIS A 423 -22.54 12.07 1.30
CA HIS A 423 -23.57 13.11 1.28
C HIS A 423 -23.43 14.22 2.36
N ALA A 424 -22.27 14.32 3.03
CA ALA A 424 -22.07 15.39 4.01
C ALA A 424 -21.99 16.75 3.33
N PRO A 425 -22.56 17.82 3.92
CA PRO A 425 -22.42 19.17 3.39
C PRO A 425 -20.99 19.66 3.56
N ASP A 426 -20.51 20.45 2.59
CA ASP A 426 -19.23 21.14 2.70
C ASP A 426 -19.37 22.33 3.69
N ARG A 427 -18.54 22.35 4.74
CA ARG A 427 -18.47 23.42 5.74
C ARG A 427 -17.38 24.45 5.41
N PHE A 428 -16.24 23.97 4.93
CA PHE A 428 -15.11 24.82 4.54
C PHE A 428 -14.71 24.54 3.10
N VAL A 429 -14.79 25.58 2.25
CA VAL A 429 -14.34 25.56 0.84
C VAL A 429 -13.54 26.82 0.60
N LEU A 430 -12.27 26.66 0.18
CA LEU A 430 -11.34 27.79 0.04
C LEU A 430 -11.75 28.77 -1.08
N PHE A 431 -12.28 28.23 -2.21
CA PHE A 431 -12.74 29.03 -3.35
C PHE A 431 -14.17 28.63 -3.70
N ARG A 432 -15.17 29.26 -3.08
CA ARG A 432 -16.57 29.10 -3.49
C ARG A 432 -16.78 29.74 -4.86
N ARG A 433 -17.09 28.93 -5.88
CA ARG A 433 -17.66 29.50 -7.10
C ARG A 433 -19.07 30.00 -6.78
N PRO A 434 -19.44 31.23 -7.23
CA PRO A 434 -20.83 31.65 -7.15
C PRO A 434 -21.73 30.62 -7.85
N PRO A 435 -22.96 30.37 -7.35
CA PRO A 435 -23.90 29.52 -8.05
C PRO A 435 -24.06 30.01 -9.48
N ALA A 436 -24.06 29.07 -10.45
CA ALA A 436 -24.35 29.41 -11.83
C ALA A 436 -25.72 30.15 -11.88
N PRO A 437 -25.85 31.21 -12.66
CA PRO A 437 -27.14 31.87 -12.80
C PRO A 437 -28.15 30.85 -13.28
N VAL A 438 -29.28 30.75 -12.57
CA VAL A 438 -30.43 29.94 -12.96
C VAL A 438 -30.94 30.49 -14.28
N SER A 439 -30.68 29.76 -15.36
CA SER A 439 -31.21 30.04 -16.71
C SER A 439 -32.64 29.61 -16.84
#